data_49255dad3d9671d9c1ac22c804aa9dd5
#
_entry.id   49255dad3d9671d9c1ac22c804aa9dd5
#
_cell.length_a   1.000
_cell.length_b   1.000
_cell.length_c   1.000
_cell.angle_alpha   90.00
_cell.angle_beta   90.00
_cell.angle_gamma   90.00
#
_symmetry.space_group_name_H-M   'P 1'
#
loop_
_entity.id
_entity.type
_entity.pdbx_description
1 polymer ?
#
loop_
_entity_poly.entity_id
_entity_poly.type
_entity_poly.pdbx_seq_one_letter_code
_entity_poly.pdbx_strand_id
1 'polypeptide(L)'
;MEKNLSVGGRLKSAGSYLWQEGTVYIILAALIVMFSIINPLFFSWRNIYNLVSESSYLIIAGMGIVFVMISGGMDLSVGYQMAMVSTTSFLLMNTYAASHGGQVPVWFVLVIFAWGAFLGFMMGLLNGLIITKLKLFPLIVTIATSEVFKGICFTITSSKTYSGLPNAFRGLYTTKLLGLPLDVFVAFAFVGITWFVLNKTHFGRDILAVGGNRECARLSGIRSDLIQTLCFSLTGSIFGIAALDMMAHQNMTSANSGPGSEFTCLTAAIIGGISAQGGKGNVVGLVAGIFVMQIISNGMQLAGWGTYLQYAVKGIILLAAIALDALKNRPRPVVRVHKESVKKEAA
;
A
#
# COMPACT_ATOMS: atom_id res chain seq x y z
N MET A 1 25.37 7.25 -30.16
CA MET A 1 25.87 5.96 -30.66
C MET A 1 24.97 4.85 -30.14
N GLU A 2 23.91 4.52 -30.87
CA GLU A 2 23.08 3.36 -30.57
C GLU A 2 23.85 2.09 -30.93
N LYS A 3 24.19 1.31 -29.91
CA LYS A 3 24.72 -0.05 -30.13
C LYS A 3 23.57 -0.91 -30.68
N ASN A 4 23.67 -1.26 -31.95
CA ASN A 4 22.84 -2.30 -32.58
C ASN A 4 23.07 -3.63 -31.83
N LEU A 5 22.21 -3.92 -30.87
CA LEU A 5 22.18 -5.22 -30.20
C LEU A 5 21.66 -6.24 -31.19
N SER A 6 22.38 -7.34 -31.35
CA SER A 6 21.95 -8.49 -32.16
C SER A 6 20.58 -9.01 -31.70
N VAL A 7 19.80 -9.64 -32.58
CA VAL A 7 18.47 -10.18 -32.25
C VAL A 7 18.51 -11.06 -30.98
N GLY A 8 19.58 -11.83 -30.79
CA GLY A 8 19.81 -12.60 -29.57
C GLY A 8 20.07 -11.74 -28.31
N GLY A 9 20.66 -10.53 -28.47
CA GLY A 9 20.83 -9.57 -27.39
C GLY A 9 19.51 -8.88 -27.01
N ARG A 10 18.64 -8.61 -27.98
CA ARG A 10 17.29 -8.07 -27.74
C ARG A 10 16.37 -9.11 -27.07
N LEU A 11 16.46 -10.38 -27.46
CA LEU A 11 15.72 -11.47 -26.82
C LEU A 11 16.21 -11.74 -25.38
N LYS A 12 17.52 -11.69 -25.11
CA LYS A 12 18.05 -11.80 -23.74
C LYS A 12 17.67 -10.59 -22.88
N SER A 13 17.69 -9.38 -23.40
CA SER A 13 17.27 -8.17 -22.67
C SER A 13 15.75 -8.16 -22.44
N ALA A 14 14.94 -8.57 -23.42
CA ALA A 14 13.50 -8.73 -23.25
C ALA A 14 13.17 -9.86 -22.26
N GLY A 15 13.88 -10.97 -22.31
CA GLY A 15 13.73 -12.06 -21.35
C GLY A 15 14.11 -11.68 -19.92
N SER A 16 15.17 -10.88 -19.74
CA SER A 16 15.56 -10.38 -18.42
C SER A 16 14.58 -9.32 -17.89
N TYR A 17 14.02 -8.49 -18.76
CA TYR A 17 13.01 -7.50 -18.42
C TYR A 17 11.68 -8.19 -18.02
N LEU A 18 11.23 -9.15 -18.81
CA LEU A 18 10.06 -9.99 -18.51
C LEU A 18 10.27 -10.80 -17.22
N TRP A 19 11.48 -11.25 -16.93
CA TRP A 19 11.79 -11.98 -15.70
C TRP A 19 11.84 -11.07 -14.47
N GLN A 20 12.19 -9.80 -14.61
CA GLN A 20 12.26 -8.85 -13.48
C GLN A 20 10.92 -8.18 -13.18
N GLU A 21 10.14 -7.84 -14.21
CA GLU A 21 8.85 -7.13 -14.03
C GLU A 21 7.63 -8.05 -14.28
N GLY A 22 7.80 -9.14 -15.03
CA GLY A 22 6.74 -10.08 -15.36
C GLY A 22 6.44 -11.14 -14.29
N THR A 23 7.33 -11.32 -13.30
CA THR A 23 7.19 -12.40 -12.30
C THR A 23 5.87 -12.31 -11.53
N VAL A 24 5.43 -11.10 -11.16
CA VAL A 24 4.16 -10.90 -10.43
C VAL A 24 2.95 -11.36 -11.24
N TYR A 25 2.95 -11.13 -12.55
CA TYR A 25 1.84 -11.55 -13.42
C TYR A 25 1.82 -13.07 -13.64
N ILE A 26 2.98 -13.72 -13.66
CA ILE A 26 3.09 -15.19 -13.71
C ILE A 26 2.56 -15.80 -12.43
N ILE A 27 2.93 -15.24 -11.27
CA ILE A 27 2.41 -15.66 -9.97
C ILE A 27 0.89 -15.48 -9.93
N LEU A 28 0.38 -14.32 -10.39
CA LEU A 28 -1.04 -14.04 -10.45
C LEU A 28 -1.79 -15.08 -11.28
N ALA A 29 -1.32 -15.36 -12.49
CA ALA A 29 -1.92 -16.37 -13.37
C ALA A 29 -1.89 -17.77 -12.75
N ALA A 30 -0.76 -18.17 -12.17
CA ALA A 30 -0.62 -19.47 -11.50
C ALA A 30 -1.60 -19.63 -10.32
N LEU A 31 -1.77 -18.58 -9.49
CA LEU A 31 -2.71 -18.60 -8.38
C LEU A 31 -4.17 -18.67 -8.85
N ILE A 32 -4.53 -17.94 -9.90
CA ILE A 32 -5.88 -18.02 -10.51
C ILE A 32 -6.17 -19.46 -10.96
N VAL A 33 -5.23 -20.08 -11.69
CA VAL A 33 -5.40 -21.47 -12.14
C VAL A 33 -5.48 -22.41 -10.95
N MET A 34 -4.58 -22.31 -9.98
CA MET A 34 -4.54 -23.16 -8.81
C MET A 34 -5.86 -23.12 -8.02
N PHE A 35 -6.36 -21.93 -7.66
CA PHE A 35 -7.59 -21.82 -6.89
C PHE A 35 -8.84 -22.16 -7.70
N SER A 36 -8.84 -21.97 -9.02
CA SER A 36 -9.91 -22.42 -9.91
C SER A 36 -10.03 -23.96 -9.97
N ILE A 37 -8.90 -24.67 -9.82
CA ILE A 37 -8.89 -26.14 -9.73
C ILE A 37 -9.38 -26.61 -8.35
N ILE A 38 -8.95 -25.91 -7.26
CA ILE A 38 -9.33 -26.25 -5.88
C ILE A 38 -10.82 -26.04 -5.65
N ASN A 39 -11.35 -24.92 -6.14
CA ASN A 39 -12.77 -24.60 -5.98
C ASN A 39 -13.34 -23.93 -7.26
N PRO A 40 -14.23 -24.59 -8.01
CA PRO A 40 -14.80 -24.02 -9.24
C PRO A 40 -15.56 -22.70 -9.04
N LEU A 41 -16.07 -22.43 -7.82
CA LEU A 41 -16.72 -21.16 -7.50
C LEU A 41 -15.74 -19.98 -7.51
N PHE A 42 -14.43 -20.25 -7.44
CA PHE A 42 -13.39 -19.21 -7.49
C PHE A 42 -13.50 -18.39 -8.77
N PHE A 43 -13.72 -19.01 -9.92
CA PHE A 43 -13.86 -18.34 -11.23
C PHE A 43 -15.29 -17.91 -11.55
N SER A 44 -16.22 -17.96 -10.57
CA SER A 44 -17.57 -17.45 -10.77
C SER A 44 -17.59 -15.91 -10.88
N TRP A 45 -18.50 -15.37 -11.70
CA TRP A 45 -18.67 -13.92 -11.85
C TRP A 45 -18.89 -13.20 -10.52
N ARG A 46 -19.68 -13.83 -9.64
CA ARG A 46 -19.94 -13.29 -8.29
C ARG A 46 -18.67 -13.17 -7.47
N ASN A 47 -17.79 -14.17 -7.51
CA ASN A 47 -16.54 -14.14 -6.77
C ASN A 47 -15.55 -13.15 -7.36
N ILE A 48 -15.40 -13.08 -8.69
CA ILE A 48 -14.55 -12.08 -9.36
C ILE A 48 -15.01 -10.66 -8.99
N TYR A 49 -16.33 -10.43 -9.04
CA TYR A 49 -16.92 -9.15 -8.64
C TYR A 49 -16.54 -8.79 -7.19
N ASN A 50 -16.72 -9.70 -6.24
CA ASN A 50 -16.39 -9.49 -4.84
C ASN A 50 -14.87 -9.25 -4.66
N LEU A 51 -14.03 -10.05 -5.33
CA LEU A 51 -12.58 -9.93 -5.25
C LEU A 51 -12.09 -8.56 -5.73
N VAL A 52 -12.62 -8.06 -6.86
CA VAL A 52 -12.28 -6.73 -7.38
C VAL A 52 -12.75 -5.64 -6.43
N SER A 53 -13.98 -5.75 -5.92
CA SER A 53 -14.55 -4.79 -4.99
C SER A 53 -13.80 -4.75 -3.65
N GLU A 54 -13.50 -5.92 -3.06
CA GLU A 54 -12.71 -6.03 -1.83
C GLU A 54 -11.25 -5.55 -2.00
N SER A 55 -10.75 -5.52 -3.24
CA SER A 55 -9.41 -4.99 -3.51
C SER A 55 -9.36 -3.46 -3.50
N SER A 56 -10.48 -2.74 -3.62
CA SER A 56 -10.51 -1.27 -3.78
C SER A 56 -9.78 -0.55 -2.66
N TYR A 57 -10.17 -0.80 -1.40
CA TYR A 57 -9.55 -0.12 -0.26
C TYR A 57 -8.07 -0.49 -0.09
N LEU A 58 -7.69 -1.73 -0.44
CA LEU A 58 -6.28 -2.14 -0.41
C LEU A 58 -5.47 -1.46 -1.52
N ILE A 59 -6.06 -1.26 -2.70
CA ILE A 59 -5.43 -0.52 -3.80
C ILE A 59 -5.22 0.93 -3.36
N ILE A 60 -6.25 1.58 -2.78
CA ILE A 60 -6.13 2.95 -2.28
C ILE A 60 -5.02 3.02 -1.21
N ALA A 61 -5.05 2.15 -0.20
CA ALA A 61 -4.03 2.10 0.85
C ALA A 61 -2.63 1.82 0.27
N GLY A 62 -2.52 0.89 -0.69
CA GLY A 62 -1.30 0.60 -1.41
C GLY A 62 -0.73 1.81 -2.13
N MET A 63 -1.60 2.65 -2.76
CA MET A 63 -1.15 3.90 -3.40
C MET A 63 -0.54 4.88 -2.39
N GLY A 64 -0.99 4.86 -1.14
CA GLY A 64 -0.34 5.61 -0.06
C GLY A 64 1.04 5.05 0.26
N ILE A 65 1.14 3.76 0.52
CA ILE A 65 2.38 3.11 0.98
C ILE A 65 3.54 3.28 -0.02
N VAL A 66 3.24 3.41 -1.32
CA VAL A 66 4.22 3.62 -2.39
C VAL A 66 5.11 4.84 -2.10
N PHE A 67 4.53 5.96 -1.68
CA PHE A 67 5.28 7.19 -1.42
C PHE A 67 6.28 7.01 -0.28
N VAL A 68 5.86 6.37 0.80
CA VAL A 68 6.74 6.10 1.95
C VAL A 68 7.83 5.10 1.57
N MET A 69 7.48 3.99 0.93
CA MET A 69 8.47 2.96 0.57
C MET A 69 9.49 3.46 -0.43
N ILE A 70 9.08 4.16 -1.50
CA ILE A 70 10.03 4.72 -2.48
C ILE A 70 10.94 5.77 -1.83
N SER A 71 10.46 6.54 -0.83
CA SER A 71 11.29 7.49 -0.07
C SER A 71 12.28 6.82 0.90
N GLY A 72 12.30 5.50 0.99
CA GLY A 72 13.15 4.72 1.90
C GLY A 72 12.59 4.59 3.31
N GLY A 73 11.28 4.84 3.50
CA GLY A 73 10.55 4.61 4.75
C GLY A 73 9.75 3.32 4.74
N MET A 74 9.25 2.93 5.90
CA MET A 74 8.24 1.90 6.09
C MET A 74 7.20 2.41 7.07
N ASP A 75 5.91 2.22 6.76
CA ASP A 75 4.82 2.59 7.66
C ASP A 75 4.00 1.34 8.03
N LEU A 76 4.11 0.93 9.30
CA LEU A 76 3.34 -0.16 9.88
C LEU A 76 2.14 0.33 10.70
N SER A 77 1.86 1.63 10.70
CA SER A 77 0.72 2.19 11.42
C SER A 77 -0.58 2.20 10.60
N VAL A 78 -0.54 1.76 9.33
CA VAL A 78 -1.66 1.71 8.37
C VAL A 78 -2.93 1.17 9.01
N GLY A 79 -2.86 -0.02 9.61
CA GLY A 79 -4.03 -0.72 10.14
C GLY A 79 -4.75 0.09 11.21
N TYR A 80 -4.03 0.62 12.19
CA TYR A 80 -4.65 1.42 13.26
C TYR A 80 -4.94 2.86 12.86
N GLN A 81 -4.24 3.44 11.87
CA GLN A 81 -4.68 4.68 11.24
C GLN A 81 -6.05 4.49 10.58
N MET A 82 -6.22 3.42 9.81
CA MET A 82 -7.50 3.10 9.17
C MET A 82 -8.60 2.83 10.19
N ALA A 83 -8.32 2.06 11.26
CA ALA A 83 -9.27 1.81 12.33
C ALA A 83 -9.70 3.11 13.03
N MET A 84 -8.78 4.01 13.32
CA MET A 84 -9.06 5.28 13.98
C MET A 84 -9.90 6.21 13.09
N VAL A 85 -9.57 6.31 11.81
CA VAL A 85 -10.35 7.12 10.86
C VAL A 85 -11.76 6.55 10.71
N SER A 86 -11.90 5.25 10.46
CA SER A 86 -13.22 4.64 10.24
C SER A 86 -14.12 4.73 11.47
N THR A 87 -13.59 4.50 12.67
CA THR A 87 -14.37 4.58 13.92
C THR A 87 -14.77 6.01 14.26
N THR A 88 -13.86 6.98 14.17
CA THR A 88 -14.20 8.39 14.43
C THR A 88 -15.20 8.92 13.40
N SER A 89 -15.07 8.55 12.15
CA SER A 89 -15.98 8.90 11.07
C SER A 89 -17.38 8.32 11.31
N PHE A 90 -17.46 7.06 11.75
CA PHE A 90 -18.73 6.44 12.11
C PHE A 90 -19.40 7.19 13.26
N LEU A 91 -18.66 7.50 14.32
CA LEU A 91 -19.19 8.22 15.47
C LEU A 91 -19.71 9.61 15.10
N LEU A 92 -18.98 10.34 14.23
CA LEU A 92 -19.44 11.63 13.72
C LEU A 92 -20.73 11.50 12.91
N MET A 93 -20.82 10.52 12.02
CA MET A 93 -22.05 10.26 11.25
C MET A 93 -23.22 9.87 12.14
N ASN A 94 -22.99 9.03 13.13
CA ASN A 94 -24.03 8.59 14.05
C ASN A 94 -24.53 9.74 14.95
N THR A 95 -23.63 10.59 15.44
CA THR A 95 -24.00 11.79 16.21
C THR A 95 -24.81 12.76 15.36
N TYR A 96 -24.42 12.99 14.13
CA TYR A 96 -25.18 13.81 13.19
C TYR A 96 -26.56 13.21 12.89
N ALA A 97 -26.64 11.92 12.59
CA ALA A 97 -27.90 11.23 12.32
C ALA A 97 -28.86 11.30 13.50
N ALA A 98 -28.38 11.10 14.75
CA ALA A 98 -29.17 11.18 15.97
C ALA A 98 -29.84 12.55 16.16
N SER A 99 -29.17 13.63 15.75
CA SER A 99 -29.71 15.01 15.85
C SER A 99 -30.59 15.41 14.65
N HIS A 100 -30.61 14.61 13.56
CA HIS A 100 -31.30 14.95 12.30
C HIS A 100 -32.25 13.84 11.85
N GLY A 101 -32.95 13.18 12.76
CA GLY A 101 -33.99 12.19 12.45
C GLY A 101 -33.48 10.92 11.76
N GLY A 102 -32.23 10.53 12.01
CA GLY A 102 -31.64 9.31 11.46
C GLY A 102 -31.10 9.44 10.03
N GLN A 103 -31.13 10.62 9.43
CA GLN A 103 -30.69 10.87 8.07
C GLN A 103 -29.34 11.58 8.00
N VAL A 104 -28.50 11.18 7.05
CA VAL A 104 -27.23 11.83 6.74
C VAL A 104 -27.27 12.31 5.29
N PRO A 105 -27.21 13.61 5.02
CA PRO A 105 -27.21 14.16 3.66
C PRO A 105 -25.89 13.90 2.94
N VAL A 106 -25.91 13.90 1.60
CA VAL A 106 -24.74 13.62 0.77
C VAL A 106 -23.59 14.61 1.03
N TRP A 107 -23.90 15.90 1.26
CA TRP A 107 -22.86 16.89 1.58
C TRP A 107 -22.10 16.55 2.86
N PHE A 108 -22.76 15.96 3.87
CA PHE A 108 -22.08 15.54 5.10
C PHE A 108 -21.17 14.34 4.87
N VAL A 109 -21.50 13.46 3.91
CA VAL A 109 -20.59 12.39 3.47
C VAL A 109 -19.28 12.99 2.93
N LEU A 110 -19.34 14.08 2.15
CA LEU A 110 -18.12 14.78 1.70
C LEU A 110 -17.30 15.34 2.86
N VAL A 111 -17.98 15.88 3.89
CA VAL A 111 -17.29 16.30 5.13
C VAL A 111 -16.60 15.13 5.81
N ILE A 112 -17.21 13.95 5.85
CA ILE A 112 -16.59 12.74 6.41
C ILE A 112 -15.34 12.32 5.60
N PHE A 113 -15.38 12.42 4.27
CA PHE A 113 -14.19 12.16 3.44
C PHE A 113 -13.07 13.17 3.71
N ALA A 114 -13.43 14.47 3.83
CA ALA A 114 -12.47 15.50 4.20
C ALA A 114 -11.89 15.27 5.60
N TRP A 115 -12.73 14.85 6.57
CA TRP A 115 -12.31 14.48 7.92
C TRP A 115 -11.33 13.30 7.89
N GLY A 116 -11.67 12.22 7.16
CA GLY A 116 -10.82 11.04 7.05
C GLY A 116 -9.45 11.36 6.45
N ALA A 117 -9.44 12.14 5.36
CA ALA A 117 -8.20 12.59 4.74
C ALA A 117 -7.38 13.51 5.68
N PHE A 118 -8.04 14.43 6.40
CA PHE A 118 -7.39 15.34 7.35
C PHE A 118 -6.82 14.59 8.56
N LEU A 119 -7.59 13.72 9.19
CA LEU A 119 -7.13 12.95 10.34
C LEU A 119 -5.98 12.01 9.95
N GLY A 120 -6.09 11.33 8.83
CA GLY A 120 -5.01 10.53 8.28
C GLY A 120 -3.76 11.36 7.99
N PHE A 121 -3.92 12.55 7.38
CA PHE A 121 -2.82 13.49 7.16
C PHE A 121 -2.11 13.87 8.47
N MET A 122 -2.85 14.18 9.52
CA MET A 122 -2.30 14.55 10.83
C MET A 122 -1.53 13.40 11.47
N MET A 123 -2.04 12.17 11.38
CA MET A 123 -1.33 10.98 11.89
C MET A 123 -0.05 10.69 11.09
N GLY A 124 -0.11 10.80 9.75
CA GLY A 124 1.06 10.69 8.90
C GLY A 124 2.08 11.80 9.13
N LEU A 125 1.62 13.05 9.33
CA LEU A 125 2.48 14.19 9.66
C LEU A 125 3.21 13.98 11.00
N LEU A 126 2.51 13.46 12.00
CA LEU A 126 3.10 13.09 13.29
C LEU A 126 4.24 12.07 13.09
N ASN A 127 3.98 10.98 12.36
CA ASN A 127 5.00 9.98 12.04
C ASN A 127 6.19 10.62 11.30
N GLY A 128 5.92 11.37 10.25
CA GLY A 128 6.95 12.02 9.44
C GLY A 128 7.82 13.01 10.24
N LEU A 129 7.21 13.81 11.11
CA LEU A 129 7.94 14.76 11.98
C LEU A 129 8.81 14.04 13.01
N ILE A 130 8.29 13.02 13.69
CA ILE A 130 9.06 12.23 14.66
C ILE A 130 10.28 11.60 13.97
N ILE A 131 10.08 10.95 12.82
CA ILE A 131 11.14 10.29 12.07
C ILE A 131 12.23 11.29 11.64
N THR A 132 11.82 12.42 11.06
CA THR A 132 12.77 13.34 10.43
C THR A 132 13.45 14.28 11.44
N LYS A 133 12.72 14.76 12.45
CA LYS A 133 13.27 15.67 13.46
C LYS A 133 14.11 14.95 14.50
N LEU A 134 13.67 13.78 14.96
CA LEU A 134 14.43 12.98 15.92
C LEU A 134 15.40 12.00 15.26
N LYS A 135 15.41 11.91 13.91
CA LYS A 135 16.27 11.01 13.12
C LYS A 135 16.13 9.55 13.55
N LEU A 136 14.92 9.14 13.90
CA LEU A 136 14.63 7.79 14.33
C LEU A 136 14.35 6.89 13.13
N PHE A 137 14.53 5.58 13.33
CA PHE A 137 14.28 4.61 12.28
C PHE A 137 12.75 4.47 12.02
N PRO A 138 12.29 4.64 10.76
CA PRO A 138 10.86 4.73 10.44
C PRO A 138 10.03 3.58 10.99
N LEU A 139 10.51 2.33 10.85
CA LEU A 139 9.82 1.14 11.29
C LEU A 139 9.49 1.18 12.80
N ILE A 140 10.44 1.61 13.64
CA ILE A 140 10.26 1.67 15.09
C ILE A 140 9.22 2.72 15.45
N VAL A 141 9.30 3.90 14.82
CA VAL A 141 8.35 5.00 15.06
C VAL A 141 6.94 4.58 14.68
N THR A 142 6.75 3.99 13.49
CA THR A 142 5.41 3.64 13.02
C THR A 142 4.79 2.48 13.80
N ILE A 143 5.58 1.53 14.31
CA ILE A 143 5.08 0.51 15.25
C ILE A 143 4.65 1.16 16.57
N ALA A 144 5.47 2.06 17.14
CA ALA A 144 5.15 2.72 18.39
C ALA A 144 3.89 3.61 18.27
N THR A 145 3.77 4.40 17.21
CA THR A 145 2.58 5.23 16.97
C THR A 145 1.36 4.37 16.65
N SER A 146 1.53 3.21 16.00
CA SER A 146 0.47 2.23 15.79
C SER A 146 -0.17 1.79 17.13
N GLU A 147 0.65 1.47 18.14
CA GLU A 147 0.14 1.12 19.47
C GLU A 147 -0.54 2.30 20.18
N VAL A 148 -0.07 3.54 19.96
CA VAL A 148 -0.76 4.74 20.45
C VAL A 148 -2.14 4.89 19.80
N PHE A 149 -2.23 4.80 18.46
CA PHE A 149 -3.50 4.89 17.72
C PHE A 149 -4.45 3.76 18.12
N LYS A 150 -3.94 2.54 18.32
CA LYS A 150 -4.67 1.41 18.88
C LYS A 150 -5.30 1.76 20.23
N GLY A 151 -4.48 2.20 21.18
CA GLY A 151 -4.95 2.56 22.53
C GLY A 151 -6.06 3.61 22.50
N ILE A 152 -5.89 4.68 21.70
CA ILE A 152 -6.89 5.72 21.51
C ILE A 152 -8.17 5.15 20.89
N CYS A 153 -8.04 4.33 19.84
CA CYS A 153 -9.17 3.73 19.14
C CYS A 153 -10.00 2.83 20.07
N PHE A 154 -9.35 1.95 20.83
CA PHE A 154 -10.03 1.09 21.81
C PHE A 154 -10.69 1.89 22.94
N THR A 155 -10.07 2.97 23.40
CA THR A 155 -10.62 3.85 24.42
C THR A 155 -11.88 4.54 23.92
N ILE A 156 -11.86 5.14 22.73
CA ILE A 156 -13.01 5.85 22.14
C ILE A 156 -14.16 4.90 21.87
N THR A 157 -13.87 3.69 21.39
CA THR A 157 -14.90 2.70 21.01
C THR A 157 -15.38 1.85 22.16
N SER A 158 -14.69 1.85 23.31
CA SER A 158 -14.91 0.90 24.41
C SER A 158 -14.91 -0.55 23.89
N SER A 159 -14.06 -0.85 22.93
CA SER A 159 -13.95 -2.16 22.23
C SER A 159 -15.22 -2.60 21.50
N LYS A 160 -16.17 -1.72 21.27
CA LYS A 160 -17.43 -2.04 20.58
C LYS A 160 -17.23 -2.07 19.07
N THR A 161 -18.02 -2.92 18.42
CA THR A 161 -18.18 -2.93 16.96
C THR A 161 -19.45 -2.14 16.63
N TYR A 162 -19.35 -1.27 15.65
CA TYR A 162 -20.43 -0.46 15.14
C TYR A 162 -20.84 -0.94 13.77
N SER A 163 -22.13 -1.09 13.49
CA SER A 163 -22.68 -1.54 12.21
C SER A 163 -23.90 -0.70 11.81
N GLY A 164 -24.30 -0.79 10.55
CA GLY A 164 -25.47 -0.07 10.06
C GLY A 164 -25.14 1.36 9.66
N LEU A 165 -24.29 1.51 8.63
CA LEU A 165 -23.94 2.81 8.05
C LEU A 165 -25.14 3.48 7.38
N PRO A 166 -25.25 4.83 7.43
CA PRO A 166 -26.25 5.58 6.69
C PRO A 166 -26.25 5.26 5.20
N ASN A 167 -27.45 5.20 4.60
CA ASN A 167 -27.61 4.82 3.19
C ASN A 167 -26.85 5.76 2.23
N ALA A 168 -26.75 7.05 2.55
CA ALA A 168 -26.00 8.00 1.75
C ALA A 168 -24.50 7.66 1.70
N PHE A 169 -23.92 7.17 2.79
CA PHE A 169 -22.53 6.73 2.84
C PHE A 169 -22.33 5.39 2.14
N ARG A 170 -23.24 4.44 2.36
CA ARG A 170 -23.23 3.14 1.67
C ARG A 170 -23.39 3.26 0.15
N GLY A 171 -23.90 4.39 -0.32
CA GLY A 171 -24.05 4.68 -1.75
C GLY A 171 -22.78 4.48 -2.56
N LEU A 172 -21.60 4.72 -1.98
CA LEU A 172 -20.31 4.45 -2.62
C LEU A 172 -20.15 2.98 -3.03
N TYR A 173 -20.59 2.06 -2.16
CA TYR A 173 -20.52 0.63 -2.44
C TYR A 173 -21.74 0.11 -3.20
N THR A 174 -22.93 0.66 -2.93
CA THR A 174 -24.18 0.18 -3.57
C THR A 174 -24.41 0.78 -4.95
N THR A 175 -23.88 1.97 -5.24
CA THR A 175 -23.98 2.60 -6.57
C THR A 175 -23.03 1.89 -7.54
N LYS A 176 -23.63 1.41 -8.65
CA LYS A 176 -22.88 0.69 -9.69
C LYS A 176 -22.70 1.57 -10.91
N LEU A 177 -21.49 1.62 -11.41
CA LEU A 177 -21.12 2.24 -12.67
C LEU A 177 -20.58 1.14 -13.59
N LEU A 178 -21.13 0.98 -14.79
CA LEU A 178 -20.75 -0.10 -15.72
C LEU A 178 -20.76 -1.52 -15.11
N GLY A 179 -21.64 -1.76 -14.13
CA GLY A 179 -21.76 -3.04 -13.45
C GLY A 179 -20.81 -3.28 -12.28
N LEU A 180 -19.86 -2.40 -12.02
CA LEU A 180 -18.94 -2.42 -10.86
C LEU A 180 -19.32 -1.35 -9.84
N PRO A 181 -19.00 -1.54 -8.55
CA PRO A 181 -19.21 -0.53 -7.52
C PRO A 181 -18.34 0.72 -7.78
N LEU A 182 -18.80 1.87 -7.31
CA LEU A 182 -18.12 3.15 -7.52
C LEU A 182 -16.72 3.21 -6.88
N ASP A 183 -16.51 2.52 -5.75
CA ASP A 183 -15.24 2.41 -5.03
C ASP A 183 -14.10 1.88 -5.91
N VAL A 184 -14.40 0.93 -6.80
CA VAL A 184 -13.42 0.38 -7.77
C VAL A 184 -12.89 1.50 -8.69
N PHE A 185 -13.76 2.39 -9.18
CA PHE A 185 -13.34 3.51 -10.03
C PHE A 185 -12.53 4.53 -9.23
N VAL A 186 -12.89 4.77 -7.97
CA VAL A 186 -12.11 5.62 -7.05
C VAL A 186 -10.72 5.01 -6.85
N ALA A 187 -10.62 3.72 -6.61
CA ALA A 187 -9.32 3.03 -6.46
C ALA A 187 -8.44 3.20 -7.71
N PHE A 188 -8.99 2.98 -8.91
CA PHE A 188 -8.23 3.18 -10.15
C PHE A 188 -7.88 4.66 -10.42
N ALA A 189 -8.72 5.60 -9.99
CA ALA A 189 -8.36 7.02 -10.03
C ALA A 189 -7.13 7.32 -9.15
N PHE A 190 -7.06 6.74 -7.94
CA PHE A 190 -5.87 6.83 -7.08
C PHE A 190 -4.63 6.21 -7.75
N VAL A 191 -4.77 5.09 -8.45
CA VAL A 191 -3.67 4.50 -9.24
C VAL A 191 -3.15 5.50 -10.29
N GLY A 192 -4.06 6.10 -11.05
CA GLY A 192 -3.70 7.10 -12.07
C GLY A 192 -3.03 8.34 -11.48
N ILE A 193 -3.57 8.88 -10.38
CA ILE A 193 -3.01 10.04 -9.68
C ILE A 193 -1.62 9.71 -9.13
N THR A 194 -1.46 8.59 -8.44
CA THR A 194 -0.17 8.18 -7.88
C THR A 194 0.87 7.95 -8.97
N TRP A 195 0.48 7.27 -10.05
CA TRP A 195 1.36 7.09 -11.21
C TRP A 195 1.79 8.43 -11.81
N PHE A 196 0.85 9.37 -12.00
CA PHE A 196 1.14 10.71 -12.51
C PHE A 196 2.08 11.48 -11.58
N VAL A 197 1.81 11.50 -10.28
CA VAL A 197 2.64 12.20 -9.30
C VAL A 197 4.06 11.66 -9.30
N LEU A 198 4.24 10.35 -9.28
CA LEU A 198 5.57 9.74 -9.22
C LEU A 198 6.36 9.89 -10.53
N ASN A 199 5.70 9.78 -11.69
CA ASN A 199 6.41 9.71 -12.97
C ASN A 199 6.48 11.06 -13.70
N LYS A 200 5.58 12.02 -13.40
CA LYS A 200 5.44 13.25 -14.17
C LYS A 200 5.74 14.53 -13.37
N THR A 201 5.86 14.45 -12.04
CA THR A 201 6.08 15.65 -11.21
C THR A 201 7.51 15.76 -10.69
N HIS A 202 7.89 16.98 -10.26
CA HIS A 202 9.16 17.21 -9.54
C HIS A 202 9.18 16.46 -8.21
N PHE A 203 8.04 16.45 -7.50
CA PHE A 203 7.91 15.75 -6.22
C PHE A 203 8.23 14.25 -6.34
N GLY A 204 7.75 13.58 -7.40
CA GLY A 204 8.08 12.17 -7.66
C GLY A 204 9.56 11.93 -7.89
N ARG A 205 10.23 12.83 -8.63
CA ARG A 205 11.68 12.74 -8.83
C ARG A 205 12.46 12.93 -7.52
N ASP A 206 12.03 13.85 -6.67
CA ASP A 206 12.65 14.10 -5.39
C ASP A 206 12.49 12.91 -4.45
N ILE A 207 11.33 12.26 -4.44
CA ILE A 207 11.08 11.02 -3.69
C ILE A 207 12.04 9.91 -4.12
N LEU A 208 12.17 9.68 -5.42
CA LEU A 208 13.10 8.68 -5.97
C LEU A 208 14.54 8.98 -5.62
N ALA A 209 14.95 10.25 -5.69
CA ALA A 209 16.30 10.69 -5.33
C ALA A 209 16.59 10.47 -3.84
N VAL A 210 15.66 10.87 -2.95
CA VAL A 210 15.79 10.71 -1.49
C VAL A 210 15.86 9.22 -1.11
N GLY A 211 15.01 8.39 -1.70
CA GLY A 211 15.02 6.96 -1.43
C GLY A 211 16.23 6.23 -2.03
N GLY A 212 16.78 6.73 -3.13
CA GLY A 212 17.96 6.14 -3.74
C GLY A 212 19.24 6.41 -2.94
N ASN A 213 19.45 7.65 -2.54
CA ASN A 213 20.54 8.05 -1.63
C ASN A 213 20.22 9.39 -0.98
N ARG A 214 19.81 9.36 0.29
CA ARG A 214 19.39 10.53 1.04
C ARG A 214 20.47 11.60 1.15
N GLU A 215 21.74 11.21 1.33
CA GLU A 215 22.84 12.13 1.47
C GLU A 215 23.19 12.81 0.14
N CYS A 216 23.23 12.05 -0.97
CA CYS A 216 23.42 12.62 -2.30
C CYS A 216 22.28 13.58 -2.67
N ALA A 217 21.05 13.24 -2.37
CA ALA A 217 19.88 14.09 -2.59
C ALA A 217 20.01 15.42 -1.81
N ARG A 218 20.43 15.35 -0.54
CA ARG A 218 20.68 16.52 0.30
C ARG A 218 21.78 17.42 -0.25
N LEU A 219 22.90 16.84 -0.71
CA LEU A 219 24.01 17.57 -1.33
C LEU A 219 23.60 18.22 -2.66
N SER A 220 22.60 17.64 -3.36
CA SER A 220 22.00 18.22 -4.58
C SER A 220 20.94 19.29 -4.29
N GLY A 221 20.76 19.71 -3.03
CA GLY A 221 19.83 20.77 -2.63
C GLY A 221 18.41 20.31 -2.34
N ILE A 222 18.11 19.00 -2.39
CA ILE A 222 16.79 18.45 -2.06
C ILE A 222 16.61 18.44 -0.54
N ARG A 223 15.51 18.98 -0.05
CA ARG A 223 15.16 18.97 1.38
C ARG A 223 14.63 17.59 1.80
N SER A 224 15.54 16.61 1.93
CA SER A 224 15.21 15.19 2.16
C SER A 224 14.24 14.96 3.32
N ASP A 225 14.40 15.72 4.42
CA ASP A 225 13.53 15.63 5.60
C ASP A 225 12.09 16.09 5.30
N LEU A 226 11.93 17.19 4.55
CA LEU A 226 10.63 17.67 4.12
C LEU A 226 9.93 16.69 3.18
N ILE A 227 10.66 16.17 2.19
CA ILE A 227 10.14 15.19 1.24
C ILE A 227 9.64 13.96 1.99
N GLN A 228 10.44 13.42 2.92
CA GLN A 228 10.04 12.25 3.69
C GLN A 228 8.82 12.54 4.58
N THR A 229 8.78 13.70 5.26
CA THR A 229 7.62 14.11 6.08
C THR A 229 6.35 14.22 5.22
N LEU A 230 6.46 14.83 4.03
CA LEU A 230 5.34 14.94 3.10
C LEU A 230 4.88 13.57 2.58
N CYS A 231 5.80 12.62 2.35
CA CYS A 231 5.44 11.25 1.97
C CYS A 231 4.58 10.59 3.05
N PHE A 232 5.00 10.66 4.32
CA PHE A 232 4.19 10.12 5.43
C PHE A 232 2.85 10.81 5.57
N SER A 233 2.80 12.15 5.45
CA SER A 233 1.55 12.93 5.56
C SER A 233 0.56 12.59 4.44
N LEU A 234 1.05 12.52 3.19
CA LEU A 234 0.24 12.16 2.03
C LEU A 234 -0.26 10.72 2.14
N THR A 235 0.61 9.82 2.55
CA THR A 235 0.28 8.42 2.80
C THR A 235 -0.83 8.28 3.84
N GLY A 236 -0.71 8.97 4.98
CA GLY A 236 -1.74 8.98 6.01
C GLY A 236 -3.09 9.50 5.48
N SER A 237 -3.07 10.57 4.67
CA SER A 237 -4.28 11.10 4.03
C SER A 237 -4.97 10.06 3.14
N ILE A 238 -4.18 9.31 2.36
CA ILE A 238 -4.69 8.24 1.48
C ILE A 238 -5.22 7.07 2.32
N PHE A 239 -4.55 6.71 3.43
CA PHE A 239 -5.06 5.71 4.38
C PHE A 239 -6.40 6.11 4.98
N GLY A 240 -6.57 7.41 5.26
CA GLY A 240 -7.85 7.95 5.71
C GLY A 240 -8.98 7.68 4.71
N ILE A 241 -8.74 7.88 3.43
CA ILE A 241 -9.72 7.60 2.37
C ILE A 241 -9.94 6.08 2.22
N ALA A 242 -8.87 5.28 2.25
CA ALA A 242 -8.96 3.82 2.21
C ALA A 242 -9.77 3.25 3.39
N ALA A 243 -9.66 3.86 4.58
CA ALA A 243 -10.43 3.49 5.76
C ALA A 243 -11.94 3.67 5.58
N LEU A 244 -12.33 4.76 4.92
CA LEU A 244 -13.73 5.05 4.63
C LEU A 244 -14.29 4.11 3.57
N ASP A 245 -13.50 3.77 2.57
CA ASP A 245 -13.86 2.79 1.55
C ASP A 245 -14.04 1.39 2.18
N MET A 246 -13.09 0.95 3.00
CA MET A 246 -13.18 -0.29 3.77
C MET A 246 -14.43 -0.33 4.65
N MET A 247 -14.73 0.76 5.36
CA MET A 247 -15.90 0.87 6.22
C MET A 247 -17.21 0.79 5.41
N ALA A 248 -17.27 1.44 4.25
CA ALA A 248 -18.43 1.39 3.36
C ALA A 248 -18.68 -0.03 2.84
N HIS A 249 -17.61 -0.73 2.45
CA HIS A 249 -17.66 -2.11 1.96
C HIS A 249 -18.12 -3.08 3.05
N GLN A 250 -17.53 -3.03 4.23
CA GLN A 250 -17.85 -3.93 5.34
C GLN A 250 -19.19 -3.61 6.02
N ASN A 251 -19.75 -2.41 5.80
CA ASN A 251 -20.92 -1.88 6.50
C ASN A 251 -20.79 -1.93 8.04
N MET A 252 -19.57 -1.87 8.53
CA MET A 252 -19.23 -1.91 9.95
C MET A 252 -17.86 -1.29 10.19
N THR A 253 -17.59 -0.94 11.44
CA THR A 253 -16.26 -0.54 11.90
C THR A 253 -16.02 -0.97 13.34
N SER A 254 -14.77 -1.18 13.70
CA SER A 254 -14.31 -1.47 15.05
C SER A 254 -12.83 -1.09 15.18
N ALA A 255 -12.31 -1.08 16.39
CA ALA A 255 -10.87 -0.92 16.63
C ALA A 255 -10.02 -2.04 15.97
N ASN A 256 -10.63 -3.17 15.62
CA ASN A 256 -9.98 -4.29 14.93
C ASN A 256 -10.21 -4.28 13.40
N SER A 257 -10.87 -3.23 12.86
CA SER A 257 -11.08 -3.11 11.41
C SER A 257 -9.84 -2.48 10.80
N GLY A 258 -9.00 -3.07 10.14
CA GLY A 258 -7.80 -2.48 9.53
C GLY A 258 -6.49 -3.19 9.86
N PRO A 259 -6.23 -3.61 11.13
CA PRO A 259 -5.03 -4.38 11.44
C PRO A 259 -4.82 -5.57 10.52
N GLY A 260 -3.58 -5.73 10.04
CA GLY A 260 -3.21 -6.72 9.01
C GLY A 260 -3.15 -6.15 7.59
N SER A 261 -3.79 -4.99 7.33
CA SER A 261 -3.68 -4.31 6.03
C SER A 261 -2.26 -3.82 5.75
N GLU A 262 -1.52 -3.42 6.79
CA GLU A 262 -0.11 -3.03 6.71
C GLU A 262 0.74 -4.12 6.09
N PHE A 263 0.62 -5.35 6.57
CA PHE A 263 1.38 -6.50 6.04
C PHE A 263 0.94 -6.86 4.63
N THR A 264 -0.37 -6.78 4.35
CA THR A 264 -0.91 -7.04 3.01
C THR A 264 -0.39 -6.03 1.99
N CYS A 265 -0.44 -4.73 2.31
CA CYS A 265 0.04 -3.66 1.42
C CYS A 265 1.56 -3.70 1.23
N LEU A 266 2.35 -3.92 2.31
CA LEU A 266 3.80 -4.05 2.21
C LEU A 266 4.20 -5.26 1.37
N THR A 267 3.59 -6.41 1.61
CA THR A 267 3.86 -7.64 0.84
C THR A 267 3.52 -7.42 -0.63
N ALA A 268 2.35 -6.84 -0.91
CA ALA A 268 1.93 -6.52 -2.26
C ALA A 268 2.89 -5.56 -2.96
N ALA A 269 3.39 -4.55 -2.23
CA ALA A 269 4.35 -3.58 -2.74
C ALA A 269 5.69 -4.24 -3.14
N ILE A 270 6.21 -5.09 -2.27
CA ILE A 270 7.49 -5.80 -2.53
C ILE A 270 7.34 -6.80 -3.68
N ILE A 271 6.27 -7.61 -3.69
CA ILE A 271 5.98 -8.54 -4.80
C ILE A 271 5.77 -7.76 -6.11
N GLY A 272 5.12 -6.60 -6.04
CA GLY A 272 4.90 -5.69 -7.15
C GLY A 272 6.14 -4.94 -7.65
N GLY A 273 7.31 -5.17 -7.02
CA GLY A 273 8.59 -4.62 -7.47
C GLY A 273 8.95 -3.27 -6.85
N ILE A 274 8.30 -2.86 -5.77
CA ILE A 274 8.73 -1.71 -4.96
C ILE A 274 9.82 -2.19 -4.01
N SER A 275 10.98 -1.53 -4.06
CA SER A 275 12.11 -1.89 -3.20
C SER A 275 11.84 -1.53 -1.74
N ALA A 276 12.08 -2.44 -0.82
CA ALA A 276 12.06 -2.19 0.61
C ALA A 276 13.17 -1.22 1.06
N GLN A 277 14.22 -1.05 0.25
CA GLN A 277 15.33 -0.12 0.51
C GLN A 277 15.07 1.29 -0.03
N GLY A 278 14.00 1.49 -0.80
CA GLY A 278 13.66 2.76 -1.44
C GLY A 278 14.28 2.96 -2.82
N GLY A 279 14.01 4.13 -3.41
CA GLY A 279 14.58 4.61 -4.67
C GLY A 279 14.06 3.94 -5.94
N LYS A 280 13.20 2.93 -5.82
CA LYS A 280 12.64 2.19 -6.97
C LYS A 280 11.21 1.74 -6.65
N GLY A 281 10.34 1.80 -7.64
CA GLY A 281 8.97 1.29 -7.48
C GLY A 281 8.17 1.34 -8.78
N ASN A 282 7.21 0.43 -8.90
CA ASN A 282 6.27 0.34 -10.00
C ASN A 282 4.83 0.31 -9.45
N VAL A 283 4.07 1.37 -9.74
CA VAL A 283 2.68 1.51 -9.29
C VAL A 283 1.79 0.40 -9.87
N VAL A 284 1.97 0.06 -11.14
CA VAL A 284 1.18 -0.99 -11.81
C VAL A 284 1.51 -2.37 -11.23
N GLY A 285 2.80 -2.60 -10.95
CA GLY A 285 3.25 -3.82 -10.27
C GLY A 285 2.63 -3.97 -8.89
N LEU A 286 2.49 -2.88 -8.12
CA LEU A 286 1.81 -2.90 -6.82
C LEU A 286 0.35 -3.35 -6.94
N VAL A 287 -0.40 -2.83 -7.93
CA VAL A 287 -1.79 -3.26 -8.16
C VAL A 287 -1.86 -4.77 -8.39
N ALA A 288 -0.97 -5.29 -9.23
CA ALA A 288 -0.87 -6.74 -9.45
C ALA A 288 -0.52 -7.49 -8.14
N GLY A 289 0.40 -6.95 -7.33
CA GLY A 289 0.74 -7.50 -6.01
C GLY A 289 -0.44 -7.53 -5.05
N ILE A 290 -1.29 -6.49 -5.04
CA ILE A 290 -2.51 -6.46 -4.23
C ILE A 290 -3.49 -7.55 -4.69
N PHE A 291 -3.67 -7.73 -6.00
CA PHE A 291 -4.49 -8.83 -6.51
C PHE A 291 -3.91 -10.20 -6.15
N VAL A 292 -2.58 -10.38 -6.15
CA VAL A 292 -1.94 -11.61 -5.66
C VAL A 292 -2.35 -11.88 -4.21
N MET A 293 -2.20 -10.90 -3.32
CA MET A 293 -2.54 -11.05 -1.90
C MET A 293 -4.05 -11.27 -1.68
N GLN A 294 -4.88 -10.62 -2.47
CA GLN A 294 -6.35 -10.75 -2.37
C GLN A 294 -6.82 -12.11 -2.92
N ILE A 295 -6.24 -12.59 -4.02
CA ILE A 295 -6.52 -13.94 -4.55
C ILE A 295 -6.13 -15.02 -3.55
N ILE A 296 -4.98 -14.88 -2.88
CA ILE A 296 -4.56 -15.81 -1.83
C ILE A 296 -5.58 -15.81 -0.68
N SER A 297 -5.98 -14.63 -0.20
CA SER A 297 -6.96 -14.50 0.89
C SER A 297 -8.32 -15.10 0.52
N ASN A 298 -8.86 -14.71 -0.64
CA ASN A 298 -10.16 -15.17 -1.16
C ASN A 298 -10.14 -16.67 -1.49
N GLY A 299 -9.07 -17.14 -2.15
CA GLY A 299 -8.93 -18.55 -2.50
C GLY A 299 -8.83 -19.46 -1.27
N MET A 300 -8.08 -19.06 -0.26
CA MET A 300 -8.02 -19.78 1.02
C MET A 300 -9.37 -19.80 1.73
N GLN A 301 -10.10 -18.68 1.70
CA GLN A 301 -11.44 -18.60 2.29
C GLN A 301 -12.44 -19.55 1.58
N LEU A 302 -12.45 -19.57 0.24
CA LEU A 302 -13.27 -20.49 -0.54
C LEU A 302 -12.87 -21.96 -0.38
N ALA A 303 -11.59 -22.23 -0.11
CA ALA A 303 -11.10 -23.55 0.22
C ALA A 303 -11.43 -23.99 1.67
N GLY A 304 -12.09 -23.13 2.46
CA GLY A 304 -12.47 -23.42 3.84
C GLY A 304 -11.30 -23.32 4.85
N TRP A 305 -10.20 -22.68 4.49
CA TRP A 305 -9.06 -22.50 5.40
C TRP A 305 -9.40 -21.45 6.46
N GLY A 306 -9.16 -21.79 7.71
CA GLY A 306 -9.44 -20.90 8.84
C GLY A 306 -8.61 -19.61 8.80
N THR A 307 -9.15 -18.53 9.36
CA THR A 307 -8.54 -17.19 9.38
C THR A 307 -7.12 -17.19 9.98
N TYR A 308 -6.87 -17.99 11.00
CA TYR A 308 -5.54 -18.06 11.63
C TYR A 308 -4.46 -18.64 10.69
N LEU A 309 -4.83 -19.63 9.87
CA LEU A 309 -3.93 -20.17 8.85
C LEU A 309 -3.62 -19.14 7.77
N GLN A 310 -4.60 -18.30 7.42
CA GLN A 310 -4.39 -17.20 6.47
C GLN A 310 -3.35 -16.20 6.98
N TYR A 311 -3.33 -15.87 8.28
CA TYR A 311 -2.30 -15.02 8.87
C TYR A 311 -0.90 -15.66 8.77
N ALA A 312 -0.78 -16.94 9.06
CA ALA A 312 0.50 -17.67 8.94
C ALA A 312 1.01 -17.65 7.49
N VAL A 313 0.14 -17.95 6.52
CA VAL A 313 0.51 -17.94 5.09
C VAL A 313 0.93 -16.55 4.63
N LYS A 314 0.19 -15.49 4.99
CA LYS A 314 0.57 -14.10 4.67
C LYS A 314 1.93 -13.72 5.25
N GLY A 315 2.21 -14.14 6.48
CA GLY A 315 3.52 -13.92 7.12
C GLY A 315 4.67 -14.62 6.40
N ILE A 316 4.47 -15.87 5.99
CA ILE A 316 5.47 -16.62 5.20
C ILE A 316 5.73 -15.95 3.86
N ILE A 317 4.67 -15.49 3.18
CA ILE A 317 4.79 -14.80 1.88
C ILE A 317 5.56 -13.49 2.05
N LEU A 318 5.28 -12.71 3.10
CA LEU A 318 6.01 -11.48 3.40
C LEU A 318 7.50 -11.77 3.63
N LEU A 319 7.84 -12.78 4.43
CA LEU A 319 9.23 -13.16 4.67
C LEU A 319 9.94 -13.58 3.37
N ALA A 320 9.27 -14.38 2.54
CA ALA A 320 9.81 -14.79 1.24
C ALA A 320 10.01 -13.58 0.31
N ALA A 321 9.05 -12.65 0.26
CA ALA A 321 9.13 -11.44 -0.56
C ALA A 321 10.31 -10.55 -0.15
N ILE A 322 10.48 -10.29 1.17
CA ILE A 322 11.59 -9.50 1.70
C ILE A 322 12.93 -10.19 1.43
N ALA A 323 13.02 -11.51 1.64
CA ALA A 323 14.24 -12.27 1.38
C ALA A 323 14.65 -12.21 -0.11
N LEU A 324 13.68 -12.34 -1.01
CA LEU A 324 13.92 -12.24 -2.46
C LEU A 324 14.34 -10.80 -2.86
N ASP A 325 13.70 -9.77 -2.30
CA ASP A 325 14.08 -8.37 -2.55
C ASP A 325 15.51 -8.10 -2.07
N ALA A 326 15.86 -8.56 -0.86
CA ALA A 326 17.20 -8.43 -0.31
C ALA A 326 18.27 -9.15 -1.15
N LEU A 327 17.95 -10.33 -1.70
CA LEU A 327 18.84 -11.07 -2.59
C LEU A 327 19.04 -10.35 -3.93
N LYS A 328 17.99 -9.79 -4.51
CA LYS A 328 18.03 -9.03 -5.77
C LYS A 328 18.83 -7.73 -5.65
N ASN A 329 18.75 -7.07 -4.50
CA ASN A 329 19.37 -5.77 -4.26
C ASN A 329 20.73 -5.84 -3.54
N ARG A 330 21.34 -7.03 -3.43
CA ARG A 330 22.71 -7.15 -2.86
C ARG A 330 23.68 -6.28 -3.63
N PRO A 331 24.46 -5.44 -2.95
CA PRO A 331 25.54 -4.69 -3.59
C PRO A 331 26.53 -5.67 -4.24
N ARG A 332 26.84 -5.46 -5.51
CA ARG A 332 27.90 -6.26 -6.16
C ARG A 332 29.19 -6.07 -5.39
N PRO A 333 29.94 -7.15 -5.08
CA PRO A 333 31.22 -7.01 -4.41
C PRO A 333 32.10 -6.09 -5.25
N VAL A 334 32.59 -5.02 -4.63
CA VAL A 334 33.59 -4.16 -5.25
C VAL A 334 34.83 -5.02 -5.42
N VAL A 335 35.14 -5.38 -6.66
CA VAL A 335 36.42 -6.03 -6.98
C VAL A 335 37.50 -5.00 -6.63
N ARG A 336 38.15 -5.16 -5.47
CA ARG A 336 39.38 -4.40 -5.17
C ARG A 336 40.41 -4.82 -6.19
N VAL A 337 40.60 -4.01 -7.20
CA VAL A 337 41.78 -4.15 -8.09
C VAL A 337 42.98 -3.95 -7.18
N HIS A 338 43.75 -5.00 -6.95
CA HIS A 338 44.93 -4.98 -6.17
C HIS A 338 45.92 -4.05 -6.91
N LYS A 339 46.35 -2.97 -6.30
CA LYS A 339 47.30 -1.99 -6.83
C LYS A 339 48.75 -2.55 -6.97
N GLU A 340 48.91 -3.87 -7.05
CA GLU A 340 50.23 -4.49 -7.19
C GLU A 340 50.76 -4.58 -8.63
N SER A 341 49.87 -4.42 -9.63
CA SER A 341 50.31 -4.49 -11.04
C SER A 341 50.99 -3.20 -11.57
N VAL A 342 50.82 -2.05 -10.89
CA VAL A 342 51.37 -0.77 -11.39
C VAL A 342 52.83 -0.54 -10.96
N LYS A 343 53.36 -1.29 -9.98
CA LYS A 343 54.76 -1.16 -9.55
C LYS A 343 55.74 -2.03 -10.35
N LYS A 344 55.30 -2.92 -11.22
CA LYS A 344 56.16 -3.77 -12.05
C LYS A 344 56.44 -3.22 -13.44
N GLU A 345 55.73 -2.19 -13.90
CA GLU A 345 56.02 -1.52 -15.19
C GLU A 345 56.86 -0.23 -15.06
N ALA A 346 57.20 0.16 -13.84
CA ALA A 346 58.03 1.37 -13.59
C ALA A 346 59.42 1.05 -12.98
N ALA A 347 59.89 -0.19 -13.06
CA ALA A 347 61.24 -0.65 -12.76
C ALA A 347 61.82 -1.35 -13.98
#